data_be4a37b7e2cc8f581d6b8832601a1983
#
_entry.id   be4a37b7e2cc8f581d6b8832601a1983
#
_cell.length_a   1.000
_cell.length_b   1.000
_cell.length_c   1.000
_cell.angle_alpha   90.00
_cell.angle_beta   90.00
_cell.angle_gamma   90.00
#
_symmetry.space_group_name_H-M   'P 1'
#
loop_
_entity.id
_entity.type
_entity.pdbx_description
1 polymer ?
#
loop_
_entity_poly.entity_id
_entity_poly.type
_entity_poly.pdbx_seq_one_letter_code
_entity_poly.pdbx_strand_id
1 'polypeptide(L)'
;NNLNPANSQVKILKKVHKVLEEINKAFFRAQKDNLRRFLTELEKRANEYLDKLSANDFHGTVRLVQTANDSTEIHLYSSNGTEITNPSGSQKTVMYISVLFAISDFTQEKRDEDYPLFFDAATSSFGDSKESDFYNVIDKIDKQCIIVTKDFITRGKVREEDINKLTCSVYRIKKVDGFDQTNMATIRTIINKIK
;
A
#
# COMPACT_ATOMS: atom_id res chain seq x y z
N ASN A 1 -55.03 -14.71 8.21
CA ASN A 1 -54.69 -13.30 7.98
C ASN A 1 -54.93 -12.96 6.51
N ASN A 2 -56.20 -12.62 6.18
CA ASN A 2 -56.57 -12.23 4.80
C ASN A 2 -56.13 -10.78 4.55
N LEU A 3 -54.95 -10.59 4.02
CA LEU A 3 -54.54 -9.34 3.36
C LEU A 3 -55.38 -9.21 2.08
N ASN A 4 -56.57 -8.64 2.21
CA ASN A 4 -57.43 -8.39 1.05
C ASN A 4 -56.70 -7.41 0.10
N PRO A 5 -56.32 -7.83 -1.14
CA PRO A 5 -55.60 -6.97 -2.05
C PRO A 5 -56.37 -5.75 -2.55
N ALA A 6 -57.64 -5.67 -2.23
CA ALA A 6 -58.53 -4.52 -2.48
C ALA A 6 -58.39 -3.39 -1.44
N ASN A 7 -57.77 -3.62 -0.28
CA ASN A 7 -57.58 -2.60 0.73
C ASN A 7 -56.62 -1.50 0.21
N SER A 8 -57.09 -0.24 0.22
CA SER A 8 -56.30 0.91 -0.30
C SER A 8 -54.97 1.07 0.43
N GLN A 9 -54.86 0.75 1.69
CA GLN A 9 -53.63 0.76 2.48
C GLN A 9 -52.60 -0.25 1.96
N VAL A 10 -53.04 -1.47 1.61
CA VAL A 10 -52.14 -2.50 1.03
C VAL A 10 -51.63 -2.07 -0.32
N LYS A 11 -52.45 -1.40 -1.14
CA LYS A 11 -52.00 -0.83 -2.43
C LYS A 11 -50.93 0.26 -2.26
N ILE A 12 -51.12 1.14 -1.25
CA ILE A 12 -50.15 2.18 -0.92
C ILE A 12 -48.83 1.55 -0.45
N LEU A 13 -48.88 0.59 0.48
CA LEU A 13 -47.69 -0.10 1.00
C LEU A 13 -46.90 -0.81 -0.11
N LYS A 14 -47.60 -1.48 -1.07
CA LYS A 14 -46.93 -2.09 -2.23
C LYS A 14 -46.27 -1.05 -3.13
N LYS A 15 -46.85 0.12 -3.31
CA LYS A 15 -46.19 1.20 -4.09
C LYS A 15 -44.97 1.73 -3.35
N VAL A 16 -45.08 1.98 -2.05
CA VAL A 16 -43.96 2.42 -1.23
C VAL A 16 -42.82 1.39 -1.28
N HIS A 17 -43.13 0.10 -1.08
CA HIS A 17 -42.16 -0.97 -1.15
C HIS A 17 -41.40 -1.00 -2.50
N LYS A 18 -42.16 -0.89 -3.61
CA LYS A 18 -41.55 -0.84 -4.95
C LYS A 18 -40.60 0.35 -5.14
N VAL A 19 -40.99 1.52 -4.64
CA VAL A 19 -40.14 2.72 -4.68
C VAL A 19 -38.86 2.51 -3.85
N LEU A 20 -38.99 1.97 -2.64
CA LEU A 20 -37.83 1.67 -1.80
C LEU A 20 -36.90 0.63 -2.42
N GLU A 21 -37.44 -0.40 -3.09
CA GLU A 21 -36.62 -1.35 -3.85
C GLU A 21 -35.83 -0.68 -4.97
N GLU A 22 -36.45 0.22 -5.75
CA GLU A 22 -35.76 0.93 -6.82
C GLU A 22 -34.68 1.89 -6.28
N ILE A 23 -34.97 2.59 -5.18
CA ILE A 23 -33.97 3.42 -4.47
C ILE A 23 -32.79 2.55 -4.01
N ASN A 24 -33.06 1.42 -3.39
CA ASN A 24 -32.02 0.50 -2.93
C ASN A 24 -31.15 -0.03 -4.09
N LYS A 25 -31.77 -0.45 -5.19
CA LYS A 25 -31.06 -0.87 -6.41
C LYS A 25 -30.20 0.26 -6.99
N ALA A 26 -30.72 1.48 -7.04
CA ALA A 26 -29.97 2.64 -7.52
C ALA A 26 -28.77 2.94 -6.64
N PHE A 27 -28.94 2.84 -5.29
CA PHE A 27 -27.87 3.04 -4.33
C PHE A 27 -26.73 2.00 -4.51
N PHE A 28 -27.08 0.72 -4.62
CA PHE A 28 -26.09 -0.34 -4.86
C PHE A 28 -25.35 -0.19 -6.19
N ARG A 29 -26.05 0.23 -7.25
CA ARG A 29 -25.40 0.53 -8.53
C ARG A 29 -24.40 1.68 -8.38
N ALA A 30 -24.83 2.77 -7.77
CA ALA A 30 -23.96 3.92 -7.53
C ALA A 30 -22.72 3.56 -6.68
N GLN A 31 -22.89 2.74 -5.66
CA GLN A 31 -21.79 2.25 -4.83
C GLN A 31 -20.79 1.42 -5.65
N LYS A 32 -21.27 0.48 -6.47
CA LYS A 32 -20.41 -0.33 -7.37
C LYS A 32 -19.68 0.53 -8.39
N ASP A 33 -20.36 1.48 -8.99
CA ASP A 33 -19.75 2.37 -9.99
C ASP A 33 -18.68 3.27 -9.35
N ASN A 34 -18.93 3.79 -8.15
CA ASN A 34 -17.95 4.57 -7.42
C ASN A 34 -16.72 3.74 -7.03
N LEU A 35 -16.91 2.53 -6.53
CA LEU A 35 -15.81 1.62 -6.21
C LEU A 35 -15.00 1.28 -7.46
N ARG A 36 -15.65 0.97 -8.57
CA ARG A 36 -14.97 0.69 -9.84
C ARG A 36 -14.11 1.86 -10.31
N ARG A 37 -14.67 3.09 -10.27
CA ARG A 37 -13.91 4.31 -10.65
C ARG A 37 -12.72 4.51 -9.72
N PHE A 38 -12.91 4.35 -8.42
CA PHE A 38 -11.83 4.44 -7.43
C PHE A 38 -10.72 3.42 -7.71
N LEU A 39 -11.06 2.13 -7.90
CA LEU A 39 -10.08 1.09 -8.19
C LEU A 39 -9.33 1.35 -9.51
N THR A 40 -10.01 1.83 -10.55
CA THR A 40 -9.38 2.17 -11.83
C THR A 40 -8.34 3.29 -11.67
N GLU A 41 -8.67 4.33 -10.92
CA GLU A 41 -7.75 5.44 -10.68
C GLU A 41 -6.59 5.03 -9.77
N LEU A 42 -6.88 4.22 -8.72
CA LEU A 42 -5.87 3.66 -7.85
C LEU A 42 -4.89 2.77 -8.61
N GLU A 43 -5.40 1.90 -9.49
CA GLU A 43 -4.58 1.04 -10.36
C GLU A 43 -3.65 1.86 -11.25
N LYS A 44 -4.16 2.94 -11.86
CA LYS A 44 -3.35 3.84 -12.67
C LYS A 44 -2.19 4.43 -11.88
N ARG A 45 -2.44 5.00 -10.70
CA ARG A 45 -1.40 5.58 -9.84
C ARG A 45 -0.42 4.53 -9.33
N ALA A 46 -0.92 3.36 -8.96
CA ALA A 46 -0.05 2.26 -8.53
C ALA A 46 0.92 1.85 -9.64
N ASN A 47 0.49 1.84 -10.89
CA ASN A 47 1.37 1.56 -12.03
C ASN A 47 2.40 2.65 -12.27
N GLU A 48 2.08 3.92 -12.06
CA GLU A 48 3.05 5.01 -12.13
C GLU A 48 4.17 4.86 -11.07
N TYR A 49 3.83 4.37 -9.88
CA TYR A 49 4.81 4.03 -8.84
C TYR A 49 5.57 2.74 -9.16
N LEU A 50 4.89 1.72 -9.69
CA LEU A 50 5.53 0.46 -10.10
C LEU A 50 6.65 0.72 -11.11
N ASP A 51 6.39 1.55 -12.13
CA ASP A 51 7.36 1.91 -13.14
C ASP A 51 8.59 2.62 -12.55
N LYS A 52 8.37 3.52 -11.58
CA LYS A 52 9.47 4.22 -10.89
C LYS A 52 10.30 3.29 -10.00
N LEU A 53 9.64 2.36 -9.29
CA LEU A 53 10.25 1.40 -8.38
C LEU A 53 10.92 0.21 -9.10
N SER A 54 10.65 0.03 -10.37
CA SER A 54 11.16 -1.07 -11.20
C SER A 54 11.88 -0.58 -12.47
N ALA A 55 12.32 0.68 -12.50
CA ALA A 55 12.83 1.34 -13.69
C ALA A 55 13.97 0.57 -14.38
N ASN A 56 14.77 -0.15 -13.62
CA ASN A 56 15.96 -0.86 -14.11
C ASN A 56 15.81 -2.39 -14.17
N ASP A 57 14.61 -2.96 -13.93
CA ASP A 57 14.49 -4.42 -13.79
C ASP A 57 13.23 -4.98 -14.45
N PHE A 58 12.06 -4.65 -13.97
CA PHE A 58 10.82 -5.32 -14.34
C PHE A 58 9.78 -4.34 -14.89
N HIS A 59 9.36 -4.59 -16.12
CA HIS A 59 8.26 -3.86 -16.73
C HIS A 59 6.99 -4.72 -16.72
N GLY A 60 6.01 -4.30 -15.96
CA GLY A 60 4.73 -4.97 -15.85
C GLY A 60 3.65 -4.04 -15.37
N THR A 61 2.49 -4.61 -15.05
CA THR A 61 1.35 -3.84 -14.55
C THR A 61 0.72 -4.50 -13.34
N VAL A 62 0.33 -3.69 -12.37
CA VAL A 62 -0.54 -4.09 -11.27
C VAL A 62 -1.98 -3.95 -11.72
N ARG A 63 -2.82 -4.92 -11.38
CA ARG A 63 -4.28 -4.84 -11.52
C ARG A 63 -4.96 -5.11 -10.20
N LEU A 64 -6.01 -4.34 -9.95
CA LEU A 64 -6.87 -4.46 -8.79
C LEU A 64 -8.16 -5.18 -9.19
N VAL A 65 -8.24 -6.46 -8.89
CA VAL A 65 -9.33 -7.34 -9.32
C VAL A 65 -10.34 -7.51 -8.20
N GLN A 66 -11.58 -7.12 -8.46
CA GLN A 66 -12.68 -7.33 -7.52
C GLN A 66 -13.14 -8.79 -7.57
N THR A 67 -13.13 -9.47 -6.44
CA THR A 67 -13.57 -10.86 -6.33
C THR A 67 -15.08 -10.96 -6.14
N ALA A 68 -15.63 -12.17 -6.28
CA ALA A 68 -17.04 -12.44 -6.05
C ALA A 68 -17.52 -12.14 -4.61
N ASN A 69 -16.60 -12.10 -3.65
CA ASN A 69 -16.87 -11.84 -2.23
C ASN A 69 -16.73 -10.35 -1.87
N ASP A 70 -16.79 -9.43 -2.84
CA ASP A 70 -16.59 -7.98 -2.67
C ASP A 70 -15.22 -7.60 -2.06
N SER A 71 -14.24 -8.53 -2.06
CA SER A 71 -12.84 -8.22 -1.75
C SER A 71 -12.09 -7.78 -3.00
N THR A 72 -10.95 -7.12 -2.82
CA THR A 72 -10.07 -6.71 -3.92
C THR A 72 -8.74 -7.44 -3.78
N GLU A 73 -8.31 -8.11 -4.84
CA GLU A 73 -7.01 -8.76 -4.94
C GLU A 73 -6.07 -7.95 -5.81
N ILE A 74 -4.78 -8.02 -5.49
CA ILE A 74 -3.72 -7.33 -6.22
C ILE A 74 -2.99 -8.37 -7.06
N HIS A 75 -3.04 -8.22 -8.37
CA HIS A 75 -2.41 -9.11 -9.33
C HIS A 75 -1.31 -8.38 -10.09
N LEU A 76 -0.23 -9.10 -10.42
CA LEU A 76 0.89 -8.59 -11.20
C LEU A 76 0.88 -9.24 -12.58
N TYR A 77 1.02 -8.41 -13.61
CA TYR A 77 1.07 -8.85 -15.00
C TYR A 77 2.41 -8.43 -15.63
N SER A 78 2.93 -9.27 -16.49
CA SER A 78 4.10 -8.93 -17.31
C SER A 78 3.71 -7.96 -18.43
N SER A 79 4.72 -7.37 -19.09
CA SER A 79 4.52 -6.42 -20.21
C SER A 79 3.73 -7.02 -21.39
N ASN A 80 3.73 -8.34 -21.57
CA ASN A 80 2.92 -9.01 -22.59
C ASN A 80 1.48 -9.30 -22.16
N GLY A 81 1.08 -8.89 -20.94
CA GLY A 81 -0.26 -9.07 -20.41
C GLY A 81 -0.54 -10.44 -19.77
N THR A 82 0.50 -11.26 -19.56
CA THR A 82 0.36 -12.55 -18.86
C THR A 82 0.44 -12.33 -17.36
N GLU A 83 -0.48 -12.92 -16.61
CA GLU A 83 -0.46 -12.88 -15.14
C GLU A 83 0.74 -13.63 -14.58
N ILE A 84 1.42 -13.01 -13.61
CA ILE A 84 2.52 -13.61 -12.86
C ILE A 84 1.96 -14.21 -11.58
N THR A 85 1.64 -15.49 -11.63
CA THR A 85 1.03 -16.22 -10.49
C THR A 85 1.96 -16.38 -9.31
N ASN A 86 3.28 -16.43 -9.55
CA ASN A 86 4.32 -16.59 -8.53
C ASN A 86 5.39 -15.50 -8.66
N PRO A 87 5.08 -14.24 -8.33
CA PRO A 87 6.08 -13.18 -8.35
C PRO A 87 7.18 -13.43 -7.31
N SER A 88 8.40 -13.02 -7.63
CA SER A 88 9.53 -13.09 -6.69
C SER A 88 9.27 -12.23 -5.44
N GLY A 89 10.03 -12.43 -4.37
CA GLY A 89 9.90 -11.63 -3.15
C GLY A 89 10.01 -10.13 -3.45
N SER A 90 10.98 -9.71 -4.25
CA SER A 90 11.15 -8.31 -4.62
C SER A 90 10.00 -7.77 -5.48
N GLN A 91 9.48 -8.56 -6.42
CA GLN A 91 8.33 -8.19 -7.24
C GLN A 91 7.06 -7.99 -6.38
N LYS A 92 6.81 -8.91 -5.42
CA LYS A 92 5.70 -8.78 -4.46
C LYS A 92 5.83 -7.51 -3.64
N THR A 93 7.01 -7.25 -3.09
CA THR A 93 7.26 -6.06 -2.26
C THR A 93 7.04 -4.78 -3.06
N VAL A 94 7.60 -4.67 -4.26
CA VAL A 94 7.41 -3.49 -5.12
C VAL A 94 5.94 -3.31 -5.51
N MET A 95 5.23 -4.37 -5.85
CA MET A 95 3.80 -4.36 -6.14
C MET A 95 2.98 -3.79 -4.97
N TYR A 96 3.23 -4.26 -3.74
CA TYR A 96 2.50 -3.76 -2.57
C TYR A 96 2.87 -2.32 -2.21
N ILE A 97 4.14 -1.96 -2.32
CA ILE A 97 4.61 -0.58 -2.06
C ILE A 97 3.99 0.39 -3.08
N SER A 98 3.90 0.01 -4.36
CA SER A 98 3.29 0.86 -5.38
C SER A 98 1.81 1.15 -5.10
N VAL A 99 1.06 0.14 -4.65
CA VAL A 99 -0.34 0.31 -4.24
C VAL A 99 -0.44 1.14 -2.95
N LEU A 100 0.45 0.93 -1.98
CA LEU A 100 0.49 1.71 -0.74
C LEU A 100 0.72 3.21 -1.02
N PHE A 101 1.65 3.55 -1.89
CA PHE A 101 1.89 4.94 -2.29
C PHE A 101 0.67 5.55 -2.98
N ALA A 102 0.04 4.81 -3.89
CA ALA A 102 -1.17 5.25 -4.56
C ALA A 102 -2.33 5.50 -3.57
N ILE A 103 -2.53 4.62 -2.59
CA ILE A 103 -3.53 4.82 -1.52
C ILE A 103 -3.19 6.06 -0.69
N SER A 104 -1.92 6.25 -0.34
CA SER A 104 -1.47 7.40 0.43
C SER A 104 -1.73 8.73 -0.31
N ASP A 105 -1.49 8.78 -1.62
CA ASP A 105 -1.82 9.96 -2.45
C ASP A 105 -3.31 10.26 -2.45
N PHE A 106 -4.14 9.23 -2.63
CA PHE A 106 -5.59 9.38 -2.56
C PHE A 106 -6.07 9.92 -1.21
N THR A 107 -5.47 9.45 -0.13
CA THR A 107 -5.85 9.87 1.22
C THR A 107 -5.51 11.34 1.42
N GLN A 108 -4.33 11.76 1.01
CA GLN A 108 -3.89 13.15 1.07
C GLN A 108 -4.80 14.06 0.24
N GLU A 109 -5.08 13.72 -1.02
CA GLU A 109 -5.95 14.52 -1.89
C GLU A 109 -7.40 14.63 -1.41
N LYS A 110 -7.93 13.58 -0.79
CA LYS A 110 -9.36 13.51 -0.41
C LYS A 110 -9.65 14.04 0.98
N ARG A 111 -8.68 13.96 1.91
CA ARG A 111 -8.89 14.27 3.32
C ARG A 111 -8.06 15.43 3.83
N ASP A 112 -7.11 15.92 3.04
CA ASP A 112 -6.12 16.92 3.47
C ASP A 112 -5.37 16.48 4.75
N GLU A 113 -5.17 15.14 4.88
CA GLU A 113 -4.53 14.51 6.01
C GLU A 113 -3.25 13.83 5.53
N ASP A 114 -2.15 14.11 6.20
CA ASP A 114 -0.83 13.55 5.89
C ASP A 114 -0.51 12.45 6.91
N TYR A 115 -0.46 11.20 6.43
CA TYR A 115 -0.09 10.06 7.25
C TYR A 115 1.35 9.67 6.96
N PRO A 116 2.21 9.54 8.01
CA PRO A 116 3.55 9.04 7.83
C PRO A 116 3.53 7.59 7.35
N LEU A 117 4.40 7.28 6.40
CA LEU A 117 4.62 5.92 5.93
C LEU A 117 5.74 5.28 6.76
N PHE A 118 5.48 4.08 7.26
CA PHE A 118 6.45 3.32 8.03
C PHE A 118 6.85 2.06 7.27
N PHE A 119 8.15 1.89 7.02
CA PHE A 119 8.71 0.74 6.35
C PHE A 119 9.66 -0.02 7.28
N ASP A 120 9.34 -1.26 7.58
CA ASP A 120 10.21 -2.16 8.34
C ASP A 120 10.82 -3.20 7.40
N ALA A 121 12.12 -3.08 7.16
CA ALA A 121 12.90 -3.96 6.31
C ALA A 121 12.30 -4.19 4.89
N ALA A 122 11.64 -3.19 4.32
CA ALA A 122 10.94 -3.29 3.04
C ALA A 122 11.89 -3.67 1.88
N THR A 123 13.15 -3.28 1.97
CA THR A 123 14.20 -3.54 0.99
C THR A 123 14.91 -4.89 1.15
N SER A 124 14.55 -5.67 2.17
CA SER A 124 15.23 -6.94 2.51
C SER A 124 15.22 -7.99 1.38
N SER A 125 14.29 -7.88 0.44
CA SER A 125 14.18 -8.75 -0.75
C SER A 125 14.74 -8.10 -2.02
N PHE A 126 15.29 -6.89 -1.95
CA PHE A 126 15.80 -6.15 -3.09
C PHE A 126 17.27 -6.48 -3.37
N GLY A 127 17.64 -6.40 -4.64
CA GLY A 127 19.05 -6.24 -5.04
C GLY A 127 19.41 -4.77 -5.11
N ASP A 128 20.70 -4.48 -5.25
CA ASP A 128 21.28 -3.12 -5.18
C ASP A 128 20.57 -2.10 -6.09
N SER A 129 20.17 -2.50 -7.29
CA SER A 129 19.45 -1.65 -8.25
C SER A 129 18.09 -1.23 -7.73
N LYS A 130 17.28 -2.19 -7.24
CA LYS A 130 15.93 -1.91 -6.69
C LYS A 130 15.98 -1.16 -5.37
N GLU A 131 16.98 -1.43 -4.54
CA GLU A 131 17.23 -0.65 -3.32
C GLU A 131 17.44 0.82 -3.68
N SER A 132 18.27 1.09 -4.69
CA SER A 132 18.52 2.44 -5.18
C SER A 132 17.24 3.09 -5.74
N ASP A 133 16.47 2.38 -6.55
CA ASP A 133 15.19 2.88 -7.10
C ASP A 133 14.19 3.22 -6.00
N PHE A 134 14.10 2.37 -4.97
CA PHE A 134 13.23 2.61 -3.80
C PHE A 134 13.60 3.90 -3.07
N TYR A 135 14.88 4.10 -2.74
CA TYR A 135 15.31 5.32 -2.05
C TYR A 135 15.17 6.57 -2.92
N ASN A 136 15.37 6.46 -4.23
CA ASN A 136 15.13 7.56 -5.17
C ASN A 136 13.66 7.97 -5.27
N VAL A 137 12.74 7.01 -5.13
CA VAL A 137 11.31 7.29 -5.09
C VAL A 137 10.94 7.95 -3.76
N ILE A 138 11.41 7.40 -2.63
CA ILE A 138 11.16 7.94 -1.28
C ILE A 138 11.65 9.39 -1.17
N ASP A 139 12.80 9.71 -1.72
CA ASP A 139 13.40 11.06 -1.66
C ASP A 139 12.58 12.12 -2.42
N LYS A 140 11.75 11.68 -3.36
CA LYS A 140 10.89 12.54 -4.19
C LYS A 140 9.43 12.60 -3.74
N ILE A 141 9.05 11.76 -2.79
CA ILE A 141 7.68 11.76 -2.25
C ILE A 141 7.56 12.91 -1.24
N ASP A 142 6.54 13.75 -1.41
CA ASP A 142 6.20 14.79 -0.45
C ASP A 142 5.40 14.22 0.73
N LYS A 143 6.05 13.30 1.47
CA LYS A 143 5.46 12.60 2.62
C LYS A 143 6.54 12.27 3.64
N GLN A 144 6.15 12.27 4.91
CA GLN A 144 7.01 11.76 5.96
C GLN A 144 7.15 10.23 5.85
N CYS A 145 8.38 9.75 5.61
CA CYS A 145 8.70 8.33 5.59
C CYS A 145 9.65 7.97 6.72
N ILE A 146 9.33 6.92 7.46
CA ILE A 146 10.18 6.32 8.49
C ILE A 146 10.60 4.94 8.01
N ILE A 147 11.89 4.74 7.81
CA ILE A 147 12.43 3.49 7.26
C ILE A 147 13.36 2.85 8.28
N VAL A 148 13.04 1.62 8.69
CA VAL A 148 13.92 0.79 9.50
C VAL A 148 14.58 -0.23 8.59
N THR A 149 15.91 -0.18 8.49
CA THR A 149 16.64 -1.01 7.55
C THR A 149 18.04 -1.39 8.06
N LYS A 150 18.62 -2.42 7.45
CA LYS A 150 20.02 -2.81 7.61
C LYS A 150 20.89 -2.49 6.38
N ASP A 151 20.31 -1.90 5.35
CA ASP A 151 20.94 -1.72 4.03
C ASP A 151 22.25 -0.91 4.09
N PHE A 152 22.36 0.01 5.05
CA PHE A 152 23.55 0.83 5.22
C PHE A 152 24.57 0.27 6.22
N ILE A 153 24.44 -1.02 6.58
CA ILE A 153 25.34 -1.70 7.53
C ILE A 153 26.00 -2.90 6.85
N THR A 154 27.31 -2.85 6.69
CA THR A 154 28.10 -3.98 6.18
C THR A 154 29.06 -4.47 7.25
N ARG A 155 28.98 -5.76 7.63
CA ARG A 155 29.81 -6.37 8.69
C ARG A 155 29.83 -5.57 10.00
N GLY A 156 28.66 -5.02 10.39
CA GLY A 156 28.50 -4.21 11.59
C GLY A 156 29.03 -2.77 11.51
N LYS A 157 29.59 -2.36 10.37
CA LYS A 157 30.04 -0.99 10.12
C LYS A 157 29.04 -0.25 9.26
N VAL A 158 28.83 1.02 9.57
CA VAL A 158 27.96 1.92 8.80
C VAL A 158 28.67 2.31 7.52
N ARG A 159 27.96 2.26 6.39
CA ARG A 159 28.43 2.75 5.09
C ARG A 159 28.21 4.28 5.00
N GLU A 160 29.15 5.05 5.53
CA GLU A 160 29.03 6.51 5.64
C GLU A 160 28.86 7.21 4.29
N GLU A 161 29.54 6.72 3.24
CA GLU A 161 29.44 7.27 1.89
C GLU A 161 28.01 7.20 1.34
N ASP A 162 27.29 6.11 1.61
CA ASP A 162 25.91 5.94 1.15
C ASP A 162 24.95 6.79 1.98
N ILE A 163 25.15 6.86 3.30
CA ILE A 163 24.36 7.73 4.18
C ILE A 163 24.51 9.20 3.79
N ASN A 164 25.70 9.63 3.40
CA ASN A 164 25.94 11.02 3.00
C ASN A 164 25.20 11.43 1.73
N LYS A 165 24.81 10.48 0.89
CA LYS A 165 23.98 10.73 -0.32
C LYS A 165 22.50 10.94 -0.01
N LEU A 166 21.99 10.44 1.13
CA LEU A 166 20.60 10.59 1.51
C LEU A 166 20.29 12.05 1.89
N THR A 167 19.10 12.53 1.62
CA THR A 167 18.64 13.89 2.00
C THR A 167 17.98 13.93 3.38
N CYS A 168 17.66 12.75 3.96
CA CYS A 168 16.94 12.59 5.22
C CYS A 168 17.86 12.56 6.46
N SER A 169 17.26 12.69 7.65
CA SER A 169 17.94 12.42 8.93
C SER A 169 18.11 10.91 9.13
N VAL A 170 19.30 10.51 9.53
CA VAL A 170 19.63 9.10 9.74
C VAL A 170 20.00 8.84 11.20
N TYR A 171 19.39 7.80 11.76
CA TYR A 171 19.60 7.37 13.13
C TYR A 171 20.10 5.95 13.17
N ARG A 172 21.07 5.67 14.04
CA ARG A 172 21.56 4.32 14.31
C ARG A 172 20.98 3.79 15.60
N ILE A 173 20.38 2.61 15.54
CA ILE A 173 19.95 1.86 16.71
C ILE A 173 21.03 0.82 17.03
N LYS A 174 21.56 0.84 18.25
CA LYS A 174 22.58 -0.08 18.74
C LYS A 174 22.14 -0.68 20.06
N LYS A 175 22.32 -1.99 20.23
CA LYS A 175 22.20 -2.61 21.55
C LYS A 175 23.37 -2.18 22.44
N VAL A 176 23.10 -1.96 23.71
CA VAL A 176 24.13 -1.71 24.74
C VAL A 176 24.79 -3.04 25.09
N ASP A 177 26.13 -3.05 25.21
CA ASP A 177 26.86 -4.22 25.61
C ASP A 177 26.57 -4.59 27.09
N GLY A 178 26.74 -5.86 27.47
CA GLY A 178 26.54 -6.33 28.85
C GLY A 178 25.09 -6.75 29.18
N PHE A 179 24.21 -6.95 28.20
CA PHE A 179 22.89 -7.50 28.45
C PHE A 179 22.92 -9.03 28.62
N ASP A 180 22.01 -9.54 29.45
CA ASP A 180 21.79 -10.98 29.60
C ASP A 180 20.98 -11.53 28.44
N GLN A 181 21.56 -12.46 27.66
CA GLN A 181 20.89 -13.07 26.50
C GLN A 181 19.67 -13.91 26.88
N THR A 182 19.58 -14.37 28.12
CA THR A 182 18.46 -15.18 28.63
C THR A 182 17.34 -14.32 29.21
N ASN A 183 17.59 -13.04 29.48
CA ASN A 183 16.64 -12.11 30.05
C ASN A 183 16.41 -10.90 29.13
N MET A 184 15.35 -10.96 28.34
CA MET A 184 14.97 -9.90 27.38
C MET A 184 14.77 -8.52 28.04
N ALA A 185 14.41 -8.47 29.32
CA ALA A 185 14.21 -7.21 30.05
C ALA A 185 15.53 -6.44 30.32
N THR A 186 16.66 -7.07 30.16
CA THR A 186 17.98 -6.44 30.32
C THR A 186 18.49 -5.79 29.05
N ILE A 187 17.84 -6.06 27.91
CA ILE A 187 18.23 -5.50 26.61
C ILE A 187 17.92 -4.00 26.60
N ARG A 188 18.95 -3.19 26.46
CA ARG A 188 18.84 -1.73 26.26
C ARG A 188 19.31 -1.37 24.86
N THR A 189 18.66 -0.40 24.25
CA THR A 189 19.04 0.15 22.96
C THR A 189 19.33 1.64 23.09
N ILE A 190 20.30 2.11 22.32
CA ILE A 190 20.61 3.54 22.18
C ILE A 190 20.31 3.93 20.74
N ILE A 191 19.68 5.09 20.59
CA ILE A 191 19.41 5.72 19.29
C ILE A 191 20.32 6.92 19.18
N ASN A 192 21.23 6.91 18.22
CA ASN A 192 22.14 8.01 17.94
C ASN A 192 21.86 8.59 16.56
N LYS A 193 21.73 9.90 16.49
CA LYS A 193 21.69 10.59 15.19
C LYS A 193 23.08 10.54 14.59
N ILE A 194 23.19 10.13 13.30
CA ILE A 194 24.46 10.05 12.55
C ILE A 194 24.49 10.98 11.35
N LYS A 195 23.32 11.49 10.95
CA LYS A 195 23.18 12.57 9.97
C LYS A 195 21.98 13.46 10.30
#